data_a4eba859b05c5e1cb9bad6b82fa7c2d2
#
_entry.id   a4eba859b05c5e1cb9bad6b82fa7c2d2
#
_cell.length_a   1.000
_cell.length_b   1.000
_cell.length_c   1.000
_cell.angle_alpha   90.00
_cell.angle_beta   90.00
_cell.angle_gamma   90.00
#
_symmetry.space_group_name_H-M   'P 1'
#
loop_
_entity.id
_entity.type
_entity.pdbx_description
1 polymer ?
#
loop_
_entity_poly.entity_id
_entity_poly.type
_entity_poly.pdbx_seq_one_letter_code
_entity_poly.pdbx_strand_id
1 'polypeptide(L)'
;MLEVIILAAGQGSRMQSSLPKVLHTLAGQPLVAHVLQTARALRAERIHVVVGHGAEAVEATVSAPDVQCHLQAEQLGTGHAVQQAIGACDPASTVLVLFGDVPLITNAALQDVVSAADDGIAMLSAMLNNPAGYGRVVRDDHGAFVGVVEEKDATPEQRSVQEINTGVLAASAQHLSAWLNRVDNRNAQSEYYLPDVLGLAREDDMPVTVVCSDNDFD
;
A
#
# COMPACT_ATOMS: atom_id res chain seq x y z
N MET A 1 -1.97 7.87 17.45
CA MET A 1 -0.84 8.42 16.68
C MET A 1 -0.89 7.82 15.27
N LEU A 2 -0.74 8.62 14.22
CA LEU A 2 -0.70 8.13 12.83
C LEU A 2 0.72 8.28 12.27
N GLU A 3 1.26 7.20 11.74
CA GLU A 3 2.47 7.21 10.92
C GLU A 3 2.16 6.70 9.50
N VAL A 4 2.86 7.21 8.50
CA VAL A 4 2.60 6.84 7.10
C VAL A 4 3.85 6.22 6.50
N ILE A 5 3.70 5.06 5.84
CA ILE A 5 4.76 4.46 5.02
C ILE A 5 4.38 4.65 3.54
N ILE A 6 5.26 5.32 2.77
CA ILE A 6 5.07 5.55 1.34
C ILE A 6 6.03 4.65 0.57
N LEU A 7 5.51 3.77 -0.27
CA LEU A 7 6.29 2.88 -1.11
C LEU A 7 6.73 3.59 -2.40
N ALA A 8 8.03 3.83 -2.54
CA ALA A 8 8.64 4.55 -3.65
C ALA A 8 9.88 3.83 -4.24
N ALA A 9 10.04 2.51 -3.97
CA ALA A 9 11.21 1.73 -4.35
C ALA A 9 11.12 1.09 -5.76
N GLY A 10 9.93 1.06 -6.37
CA GLY A 10 9.65 0.34 -7.61
C GLY A 10 10.34 0.95 -8.84
N GLN A 11 10.81 0.07 -9.76
CA GLN A 11 11.49 0.49 -10.98
C GLN A 11 10.57 1.19 -12.01
N GLY A 12 9.24 0.91 -11.96
CA GLY A 12 8.32 1.47 -12.95
C GLY A 12 8.62 1.05 -14.40
N SER A 13 9.02 -0.20 -14.61
CA SER A 13 9.50 -0.75 -15.90
C SER A 13 8.55 -0.47 -17.09
N ARG A 14 7.25 -0.36 -16.84
CA ARG A 14 6.23 -0.03 -17.87
C ARG A 14 6.38 1.39 -18.43
N MET A 15 7.01 2.31 -17.71
CA MET A 15 7.18 3.72 -18.12
C MET A 15 8.26 3.91 -19.17
N GLN A 16 9.11 2.90 -19.44
CA GLN A 16 10.23 2.98 -20.40
C GLN A 16 11.10 4.24 -20.20
N SER A 17 11.31 4.65 -18.96
CA SER A 17 12.04 5.84 -18.55
C SER A 17 13.14 5.48 -17.56
N SER A 18 14.28 6.17 -17.62
CA SER A 18 15.33 6.08 -16.59
C SER A 18 14.99 6.82 -15.31
N LEU A 19 13.99 7.73 -15.38
CA LEU A 19 13.49 8.44 -14.20
C LEU A 19 12.63 7.50 -13.37
N PRO A 20 12.85 7.38 -12.04
CA PRO A 20 11.96 6.63 -11.14
C PRO A 20 10.50 7.04 -11.33
N LYS A 21 9.57 6.06 -11.35
CA LYS A 21 8.15 6.32 -11.62
C LYS A 21 7.58 7.44 -10.74
N VAL A 22 7.94 7.43 -9.47
CA VAL A 22 7.45 8.38 -8.45
C VAL A 22 7.94 9.82 -8.65
N LEU A 23 8.97 10.03 -9.49
CA LEU A 23 9.52 11.35 -9.83
C LEU A 23 8.92 11.94 -11.11
N HIS A 24 8.13 11.18 -11.88
CA HIS A 24 7.35 11.76 -12.96
C HIS A 24 6.38 12.80 -12.42
N THR A 25 6.11 13.83 -13.21
CA THR A 25 5.34 14.98 -12.73
C THR A 25 3.88 14.92 -13.15
N LEU A 26 3.00 15.28 -12.22
CA LEU A 26 1.61 15.61 -12.43
C LEU A 26 1.38 17.06 -11.99
N ALA A 27 0.80 17.88 -12.86
CA ALA A 27 0.60 19.32 -12.59
C ALA A 27 1.88 20.05 -12.12
N GLY A 28 3.04 19.66 -12.67
CA GLY A 28 4.32 20.30 -12.37
C GLY A 28 5.04 19.85 -11.09
N GLN A 29 4.47 18.88 -10.36
CA GLN A 29 5.09 18.32 -9.15
C GLN A 29 5.28 16.79 -9.28
N PRO A 30 6.35 16.20 -8.72
CA PRO A 30 6.54 14.76 -8.70
C PRO A 30 5.36 14.03 -8.05
N LEU A 31 5.02 12.83 -8.54
CA LEU A 31 3.93 12.01 -7.99
C LEU A 31 4.09 11.81 -6.48
N VAL A 32 5.28 11.48 -6.01
CA VAL A 32 5.58 11.29 -4.58
C VAL A 32 5.34 12.55 -3.75
N ALA A 33 5.53 13.74 -4.33
CA ALA A 33 5.31 15.00 -3.62
C ALA A 33 3.81 15.23 -3.33
N HIS A 34 2.92 14.83 -4.25
CA HIS A 34 1.48 14.85 -4.01
C HIS A 34 1.10 13.89 -2.86
N VAL A 35 1.64 12.66 -2.86
CA VAL A 35 1.38 11.68 -1.79
C VAL A 35 1.89 12.17 -0.44
N LEU A 36 3.07 12.82 -0.40
CA LEU A 36 3.59 13.47 0.82
C LEU A 36 2.66 14.57 1.33
N GLN A 37 2.12 15.40 0.44
CA GLN A 37 1.16 16.44 0.82
C GLN A 37 -0.12 15.82 1.41
N THR A 38 -0.61 14.74 0.82
CA THR A 38 -1.76 13.97 1.33
C THR A 38 -1.46 13.40 2.73
N ALA A 39 -0.30 12.77 2.94
CA ALA A 39 0.10 12.26 4.25
C ALA A 39 0.17 13.36 5.32
N ARG A 40 0.71 14.53 4.97
CA ARG A 40 0.75 15.71 5.86
C ARG A 40 -0.64 16.26 6.18
N ALA A 41 -1.55 16.25 5.19
CA ALA A 41 -2.93 16.70 5.40
C ALA A 41 -3.72 15.77 6.35
N LEU A 42 -3.34 14.49 6.44
CA LEU A 42 -3.84 13.53 7.43
C LEU A 42 -3.23 13.75 8.84
N ARG A 43 -2.32 14.72 9.00
CA ARG A 43 -1.58 15.00 10.24
C ARG A 43 -0.75 13.81 10.72
N ALA A 44 -0.11 13.11 9.77
CA ALA A 44 0.87 12.08 10.12
C ALA A 44 1.99 12.69 10.97
N GLU A 45 2.34 12.05 12.07
CA GLU A 45 3.42 12.52 12.96
C GLU A 45 4.80 12.23 12.38
N ARG A 46 4.92 11.13 11.62
CA ARG A 46 6.11 10.74 10.89
C ARG A 46 5.72 10.15 9.55
N ILE A 47 6.56 10.38 8.55
CA ILE A 47 6.41 9.83 7.22
C ILE A 47 7.69 9.04 6.90
N HIS A 48 7.53 7.76 6.61
CA HIS A 48 8.58 6.85 6.19
C HIS A 48 8.47 6.64 4.69
N VAL A 49 9.53 6.92 3.94
CA VAL A 49 9.56 6.70 2.49
C VAL A 49 10.49 5.55 2.17
N VAL A 50 9.96 4.48 1.61
CA VAL A 50 10.77 3.34 1.17
C VAL A 50 11.27 3.63 -0.22
N VAL A 51 12.59 3.78 -0.35
CA VAL A 51 13.30 4.08 -1.60
C VAL A 51 14.06 2.86 -2.10
N GLY A 52 14.36 2.80 -3.39
CA GLY A 52 15.08 1.67 -4.00
C GLY A 52 15.68 2.07 -5.34
N HIS A 53 15.01 1.79 -6.45
CA HIS A 53 15.49 2.24 -7.75
C HIS A 53 15.58 3.78 -7.80
N GLY A 54 16.78 4.32 -8.09
CA GLY A 54 17.02 5.77 -8.10
C GLY A 54 16.91 6.42 -6.73
N ALA A 55 17.25 5.71 -5.64
CA ALA A 55 17.11 6.14 -4.25
C ALA A 55 17.60 7.55 -4.00
N GLU A 56 18.81 7.90 -4.44
CA GLU A 56 19.42 9.23 -4.23
C GLU A 56 18.53 10.37 -4.77
N ALA A 57 17.94 10.20 -5.96
CA ALA A 57 17.08 11.21 -6.56
C ALA A 57 15.74 11.32 -5.83
N VAL A 58 15.17 10.18 -5.39
CA VAL A 58 13.93 10.16 -4.61
C VAL A 58 14.17 10.79 -3.23
N GLU A 59 15.23 10.41 -2.52
CA GLU A 59 15.62 10.98 -1.23
C GLU A 59 15.81 12.50 -1.29
N ALA A 60 16.54 12.99 -2.31
CA ALA A 60 16.72 14.42 -2.52
C ALA A 60 15.39 15.17 -2.73
N THR A 61 14.42 14.51 -3.37
CA THR A 61 13.10 15.09 -3.66
C THR A 61 12.20 15.12 -2.43
N VAL A 62 12.26 14.09 -1.56
CA VAL A 62 11.35 13.95 -0.41
C VAL A 62 11.96 14.47 0.89
N SER A 63 13.22 14.90 0.89
CA SER A 63 13.97 15.31 2.07
C SER A 63 13.24 16.43 2.84
N ALA A 64 12.86 16.14 4.09
CA ALA A 64 12.20 17.07 5.00
C ALA A 64 12.33 16.57 6.45
N PRO A 65 12.19 17.47 7.47
CA PRO A 65 12.36 17.09 8.88
C PRO A 65 11.37 16.04 9.39
N ASP A 66 10.20 15.92 8.75
CA ASP A 66 9.12 14.97 9.05
C ASP A 66 9.22 13.66 8.26
N VAL A 67 10.26 13.51 7.40
CA VAL A 67 10.43 12.37 6.51
C VAL A 67 11.70 11.59 6.87
N GLN A 68 11.56 10.26 6.96
CA GLN A 68 12.67 9.32 7.09
C GLN A 68 12.67 8.36 5.91
N CYS A 69 13.80 8.24 5.20
CA CYS A 69 13.95 7.30 4.09
C CYS A 69 14.50 5.95 4.57
N HIS A 70 14.03 4.87 3.93
CA HIS A 70 14.46 3.49 4.18
C HIS A 70 14.79 2.82 2.86
N LEU A 71 15.97 2.25 2.75
CA LEU A 71 16.42 1.61 1.52
C LEU A 71 15.90 0.19 1.40
N GLN A 72 15.14 -0.10 0.34
CA GLN A 72 14.88 -1.45 -0.14
C GLN A 72 15.95 -1.79 -1.21
N ALA A 73 17.02 -2.46 -0.79
CA ALA A 73 18.14 -2.78 -1.67
C ALA A 73 17.74 -3.76 -2.79
N GLU A 74 16.90 -4.74 -2.48
CA GLU A 74 16.36 -5.73 -3.40
C GLU A 74 14.84 -5.59 -3.47
N GLN A 75 14.27 -5.44 -4.66
CA GLN A 75 12.83 -5.27 -4.88
C GLN A 75 12.12 -6.64 -4.83
N LEU A 76 11.95 -7.19 -3.63
CA LEU A 76 11.34 -8.51 -3.38
C LEU A 76 9.82 -8.44 -3.11
N GLY A 77 9.17 -7.37 -3.49
CA GLY A 77 7.72 -7.18 -3.36
C GLY A 77 7.33 -6.08 -2.37
N THR A 78 6.02 -5.81 -2.32
CA THR A 78 5.44 -4.71 -1.53
C THR A 78 5.47 -4.97 -0.02
N GLY A 79 5.28 -6.21 0.41
CA GLY A 79 5.45 -6.62 1.81
C GLY A 79 6.89 -6.42 2.28
N HIS A 80 7.87 -6.86 1.46
CA HIS A 80 9.29 -6.63 1.74
C HIS A 80 9.63 -5.14 1.81
N ALA A 81 8.98 -4.30 1.00
CA ALA A 81 9.18 -2.84 1.08
C ALA A 81 8.71 -2.29 2.44
N VAL A 82 7.52 -2.66 2.91
CA VAL A 82 7.03 -2.23 4.24
C VAL A 82 7.91 -2.73 5.36
N GLN A 83 8.47 -3.94 5.26
CA GLN A 83 9.42 -4.49 6.25
C GLN A 83 10.65 -3.60 6.47
N GLN A 84 11.10 -2.85 5.45
CA GLN A 84 12.25 -1.94 5.60
C GLN A 84 11.96 -0.76 6.53
N ALA A 85 10.70 -0.35 6.67
CA ALA A 85 10.30 0.84 7.40
C ALA A 85 9.58 0.54 8.72
N ILE A 86 8.83 -0.56 8.81
CA ILE A 86 7.93 -0.83 9.93
C ILE A 86 8.62 -0.87 11.29
N GLY A 87 9.88 -1.32 11.33
CA GLY A 87 10.68 -1.36 12.56
C GLY A 87 11.07 0.02 13.12
N ALA A 88 10.89 1.09 12.34
CA ALA A 88 11.14 2.47 12.77
C ALA A 88 9.85 3.17 13.28
N CYS A 89 8.68 2.56 13.06
CA CYS A 89 7.41 3.07 13.56
C CYS A 89 7.25 2.76 15.05
N ASP A 90 6.52 3.62 15.76
CA ASP A 90 6.10 3.35 17.13
C ASP A 90 5.12 2.15 17.13
N PRO A 91 5.38 1.08 17.91
CA PRO A 91 4.47 -0.07 17.98
C PRO A 91 3.02 0.26 18.33
N ALA A 92 2.81 1.36 19.07
CA ALA A 92 1.47 1.83 19.45
C ALA A 92 0.82 2.75 18.41
N SER A 93 1.51 3.07 17.31
CA SER A 93 0.95 3.89 16.23
C SER A 93 0.05 3.07 15.32
N THR A 94 -0.90 3.75 14.67
CA THR A 94 -1.56 3.26 13.46
C THR A 94 -0.67 3.60 12.27
N VAL A 95 -0.32 2.61 11.47
CA VAL A 95 0.46 2.79 10.22
C VAL A 95 -0.49 2.73 9.04
N LEU A 96 -0.43 3.77 8.20
CA LEU A 96 -1.09 3.81 6.89
C LEU A 96 -0.03 3.60 5.80
N VAL A 97 -0.23 2.59 4.94
CA VAL A 97 0.65 2.32 3.80
C VAL A 97 0.06 2.95 2.54
N LEU A 98 0.88 3.76 1.85
CA LEU A 98 0.55 4.44 0.60
C LEU A 98 1.56 4.09 -0.49
N PHE A 99 1.15 4.28 -1.76
CA PHE A 99 2.03 4.14 -2.92
C PHE A 99 2.42 5.51 -3.46
N GLY A 100 3.70 5.76 -3.64
CA GLY A 100 4.25 7.05 -4.07
C GLY A 100 3.88 7.46 -5.50
N ASP A 101 3.28 6.56 -6.26
CA ASP A 101 2.82 6.75 -7.64
C ASP A 101 1.28 6.84 -7.78
N VAL A 102 0.56 6.93 -6.66
CA VAL A 102 -0.91 7.06 -6.63
C VAL A 102 -1.30 8.41 -6.01
N PRO A 103 -1.16 9.53 -6.75
CA PRO A 103 -1.24 10.89 -6.20
C PRO A 103 -2.67 11.39 -5.95
N LEU A 104 -3.71 10.71 -6.47
CA LEU A 104 -5.09 11.23 -6.50
C LEU A 104 -6.02 10.62 -5.44
N ILE A 105 -5.48 9.80 -4.52
CA ILE A 105 -6.29 9.28 -3.40
C ILE A 105 -6.71 10.45 -2.50
N THR A 106 -8.00 10.51 -2.19
CA THR A 106 -8.56 11.59 -1.38
C THR A 106 -8.28 11.40 0.11
N ASN A 107 -8.10 12.51 0.84
CA ASN A 107 -7.95 12.45 2.29
C ASN A 107 -9.15 11.81 2.99
N ALA A 108 -10.38 11.99 2.47
CA ALA A 108 -11.58 11.40 3.04
C ALA A 108 -11.49 9.86 3.01
N ALA A 109 -11.20 9.27 1.85
CA ALA A 109 -11.05 7.81 1.73
C ALA A 109 -9.95 7.25 2.65
N LEU A 110 -8.83 7.97 2.79
CA LEU A 110 -7.74 7.55 3.68
C LEU A 110 -8.10 7.67 5.16
N GLN A 111 -8.87 8.71 5.56
CA GLN A 111 -9.40 8.84 6.92
C GLN A 111 -10.36 7.70 7.26
N ASP A 112 -11.21 7.29 6.31
CA ASP A 112 -12.12 6.17 6.49
C ASP A 112 -11.34 4.86 6.71
N VAL A 113 -10.27 4.62 5.94
CA VAL A 113 -9.39 3.45 6.12
C VAL A 113 -8.69 3.49 7.49
N VAL A 114 -8.13 4.63 7.89
CA VAL A 114 -7.46 4.77 9.20
C VAL A 114 -8.44 4.52 10.34
N SER A 115 -9.65 5.09 10.26
CA SER A 115 -10.70 4.90 11.29
C SER A 115 -11.20 3.45 11.35
N ALA A 116 -11.28 2.78 10.21
CA ALA A 116 -11.72 1.39 10.13
C ALA A 116 -10.68 0.38 10.65
N ALA A 117 -9.44 0.82 10.88
CA ALA A 117 -8.33 -0.01 11.34
C ALA A 117 -8.19 -0.07 12.88
N ASP A 118 -9.02 0.65 13.63
CA ASP A 118 -8.89 0.79 15.10
C ASP A 118 -8.89 -0.56 15.84
N ASP A 119 -9.70 -1.51 15.39
CA ASP A 119 -9.83 -2.83 16.03
C ASP A 119 -9.13 -3.96 15.24
N GLY A 120 -8.41 -3.65 14.14
CA GLY A 120 -7.80 -4.69 13.32
C GLY A 120 -6.96 -4.15 12.17
N ILE A 121 -7.32 -4.55 10.96
CA ILE A 121 -6.72 -4.07 9.72
C ILE A 121 -7.80 -3.60 8.74
N ALA A 122 -7.57 -2.49 8.07
CA ALA A 122 -8.45 -2.00 7.02
C ALA A 122 -7.69 -1.83 5.70
N MET A 123 -8.36 -2.06 4.58
CA MET A 123 -7.82 -1.80 3.25
C MET A 123 -8.78 -0.94 2.43
N LEU A 124 -8.24 -0.20 1.47
CA LEU A 124 -9.02 0.52 0.46
C LEU A 124 -9.19 -0.37 -0.78
N SER A 125 -10.43 -0.56 -1.20
CA SER A 125 -10.78 -1.15 -2.50
C SER A 125 -11.43 -0.13 -3.42
N ALA A 126 -11.54 -0.47 -4.69
CA ALA A 126 -12.26 0.32 -5.68
C ALA A 126 -12.95 -0.59 -6.69
N MET A 127 -14.05 -0.13 -7.29
CA MET A 127 -14.72 -0.81 -8.39
C MET A 127 -14.17 -0.29 -9.71
N LEU A 128 -13.68 -1.17 -10.59
CA LEU A 128 -13.21 -0.82 -11.93
C LEU A 128 -13.96 -1.61 -13.00
N ASN A 129 -14.33 -0.93 -14.09
CA ASN A 129 -14.88 -1.60 -15.28
C ASN A 129 -13.83 -2.51 -15.95
N ASN A 130 -12.57 -2.10 -15.91
CA ASN A 130 -11.43 -2.90 -16.38
C ASN A 130 -10.40 -3.10 -15.26
N PRO A 131 -10.54 -4.17 -14.46
CA PRO A 131 -9.66 -4.43 -13.32
C PRO A 131 -8.30 -5.07 -13.71
N ALA A 132 -7.99 -5.21 -15.00
CA ALA A 132 -6.78 -5.89 -15.45
C ALA A 132 -5.50 -5.28 -14.86
N GLY A 133 -4.63 -6.14 -14.33
CA GLY A 133 -3.35 -5.76 -13.75
C GLY A 133 -3.38 -5.41 -12.25
N TYR A 134 -4.54 -5.46 -11.60
CA TYR A 134 -4.69 -5.25 -10.15
C TYR A 134 -4.95 -6.56 -9.42
N GLY A 135 -4.69 -6.64 -8.14
CA GLY A 135 -5.20 -7.66 -7.25
C GLY A 135 -6.71 -7.56 -7.10
N ARG A 136 -7.38 -8.70 -6.96
CA ARG A 136 -8.85 -8.78 -6.79
C ARG A 136 -9.21 -8.99 -5.34
N VAL A 137 -10.21 -8.26 -4.88
CA VAL A 137 -10.85 -8.50 -3.57
C VAL A 137 -11.85 -9.62 -3.73
N VAL A 138 -11.56 -10.75 -3.11
CA VAL A 138 -12.42 -11.94 -3.18
C VAL A 138 -13.36 -11.95 -1.98
N ARG A 139 -14.65 -12.20 -2.26
CA ARG A 139 -15.71 -12.32 -1.25
C ARG A 139 -16.40 -13.68 -1.37
N ASP A 140 -16.97 -14.16 -0.27
CA ASP A 140 -17.80 -15.37 -0.28
C ASP A 140 -19.23 -15.07 -0.78
N ASP A 141 -20.06 -16.11 -0.81
CA ASP A 141 -21.46 -16.04 -1.26
C ASP A 141 -22.34 -15.13 -0.36
N HIS A 142 -21.86 -14.75 0.82
CA HIS A 142 -22.52 -13.84 1.75
C HIS A 142 -21.97 -12.41 1.67
N GLY A 143 -20.98 -12.15 0.77
CA GLY A 143 -20.33 -10.87 0.61
C GLY A 143 -19.21 -10.60 1.62
N ALA A 144 -18.87 -11.55 2.49
CA ALA A 144 -17.78 -11.39 3.44
C ALA A 144 -16.42 -11.47 2.74
N PHE A 145 -15.46 -10.66 3.19
CA PHE A 145 -14.10 -10.65 2.68
C PHE A 145 -13.43 -12.02 2.89
N VAL A 146 -12.87 -12.59 1.84
CA VAL A 146 -12.12 -13.86 1.87
C VAL A 146 -10.62 -13.61 1.78
N GLY A 147 -10.20 -12.73 0.89
CA GLY A 147 -8.78 -12.43 0.66
C GLY A 147 -8.57 -11.53 -0.56
N VAL A 148 -7.31 -11.26 -0.84
CA VAL A 148 -6.87 -10.61 -2.08
C VAL A 148 -6.08 -11.61 -2.90
N VAL A 149 -6.35 -11.68 -4.20
CA VAL A 149 -5.60 -12.53 -5.14
C VAL A 149 -5.00 -11.65 -6.22
N GLU A 150 -3.68 -11.68 -6.35
CA GLU A 150 -2.98 -10.91 -7.37
C GLU A 150 -3.30 -11.41 -8.79
N GLU A 151 -3.25 -10.51 -9.78
CA GLU A 151 -3.62 -10.79 -11.18
C GLU A 151 -2.97 -12.07 -11.74
N LYS A 152 -1.70 -12.30 -11.40
CA LYS A 152 -0.93 -13.43 -11.95
C LYS A 152 -1.28 -14.77 -11.29
N ASP A 153 -1.80 -14.73 -10.06
CA ASP A 153 -2.22 -15.90 -9.29
C ASP A 153 -3.72 -16.19 -9.44
N ALA A 154 -4.49 -15.25 -10.02
CA ALA A 154 -5.94 -15.32 -10.11
C ALA A 154 -6.42 -16.36 -11.13
N THR A 155 -7.47 -17.12 -10.75
CA THR A 155 -8.23 -17.98 -11.69
C THR A 155 -9.02 -17.11 -12.71
N PRO A 156 -9.51 -17.67 -13.81
CA PRO A 156 -10.37 -16.95 -14.76
C PRO A 156 -11.59 -16.29 -14.10
N GLU A 157 -12.22 -17.01 -13.15
CA GLU A 157 -13.38 -16.51 -12.40
C GLU A 157 -12.99 -15.32 -11.51
N GLN A 158 -11.87 -15.44 -10.79
CA GLN A 158 -11.37 -14.36 -9.94
C GLN A 158 -10.98 -13.13 -10.76
N ARG A 159 -10.43 -13.29 -11.97
CA ARG A 159 -10.11 -12.16 -12.87
C ARG A 159 -11.33 -11.37 -13.31
N SER A 160 -12.54 -11.98 -13.30
CA SER A 160 -13.77 -11.29 -13.64
C SER A 160 -14.30 -10.37 -12.53
N VAL A 161 -13.76 -10.48 -11.31
CA VAL A 161 -14.12 -9.61 -10.18
C VAL A 161 -13.67 -8.19 -10.48
N GLN A 162 -14.58 -7.23 -10.34
CA GLN A 162 -14.34 -5.80 -10.61
C GLN A 162 -13.81 -5.04 -9.39
N GLU A 163 -13.98 -5.60 -8.18
CA GLU A 163 -13.43 -4.99 -6.96
C GLU A 163 -11.93 -5.26 -6.88
N ILE A 164 -11.14 -4.18 -6.93
CA ILE A 164 -9.69 -4.24 -6.93
C ILE A 164 -9.11 -3.85 -5.57
N ASN A 165 -7.95 -4.42 -5.26
CA ASN A 165 -7.09 -3.95 -4.20
C ASN A 165 -6.30 -2.72 -4.69
N THR A 166 -6.44 -1.58 -4.01
CA THR A 166 -5.66 -0.37 -4.32
C THR A 166 -4.24 -0.43 -3.77
N GLY A 167 -3.96 -1.39 -2.88
CA GLY A 167 -2.71 -1.51 -2.12
C GLY A 167 -2.66 -0.68 -0.83
N VAL A 168 -3.57 0.28 -0.66
CA VAL A 168 -3.65 1.10 0.56
C VAL A 168 -4.23 0.27 1.69
N LEU A 169 -3.55 0.26 2.83
CA LEU A 169 -4.04 -0.38 4.05
C LEU A 169 -3.58 0.36 5.30
N ALA A 170 -4.30 0.15 6.40
CA ALA A 170 -3.93 0.64 7.73
C ALA A 170 -4.09 -0.46 8.77
N ALA A 171 -3.17 -0.51 9.74
CA ALA A 171 -3.21 -1.38 10.90
C ALA A 171 -2.32 -0.81 12.02
N SER A 172 -2.40 -1.35 13.25
CA SER A 172 -1.39 -1.02 14.25
C SER A 172 0.00 -1.48 13.79
N ALA A 173 1.04 -0.69 14.07
CA ALA A 173 2.41 -1.02 13.71
C ALA A 173 2.84 -2.37 14.28
N GLN A 174 2.42 -2.68 15.51
CA GLN A 174 2.72 -3.95 16.18
C GLN A 174 2.16 -5.15 15.42
N HIS A 175 0.87 -5.11 15.05
CA HIS A 175 0.22 -6.22 14.33
C HIS A 175 0.77 -6.33 12.90
N LEU A 176 0.90 -5.21 12.21
CA LEU A 176 1.44 -5.20 10.84
C LEU A 176 2.86 -5.80 10.79
N SER A 177 3.72 -5.44 11.75
CA SER A 177 5.07 -6.02 11.85
C SER A 177 5.02 -7.53 12.10
N ALA A 178 4.13 -8.01 12.97
CA ALA A 178 3.98 -9.43 13.27
C ALA A 178 3.52 -10.22 12.03
N TRP A 179 2.54 -9.72 11.28
CA TRP A 179 2.07 -10.36 10.05
C TRP A 179 3.10 -10.34 8.94
N LEU A 180 3.79 -9.21 8.72
CA LEU A 180 4.84 -9.11 7.71
C LEU A 180 5.96 -10.14 7.88
N ASN A 181 6.29 -10.51 9.12
CA ASN A 181 7.26 -11.56 9.40
C ASN A 181 6.79 -12.99 9.03
N ARG A 182 5.49 -13.16 8.78
CA ARG A 182 4.87 -14.44 8.36
C ARG A 182 4.58 -14.51 6.86
N VAL A 183 4.58 -13.37 6.16
CA VAL A 183 4.40 -13.34 4.70
C VAL A 183 5.50 -14.13 4.03
N ASP A 184 5.16 -14.99 3.10
CA ASP A 184 6.11 -15.75 2.29
C ASP A 184 6.07 -15.31 0.81
N ASN A 185 6.91 -15.88 -0.03
CA ASN A 185 7.02 -15.55 -1.45
C ASN A 185 6.64 -16.73 -2.36
N ARG A 186 5.83 -17.67 -1.87
CA ARG A 186 5.38 -18.86 -2.64
C ARG A 186 4.19 -18.53 -3.55
N ASN A 187 4.43 -17.63 -4.53
CA ASN A 187 3.46 -17.15 -5.48
C ASN A 187 4.08 -17.03 -6.89
N ALA A 188 3.29 -16.67 -7.90
CA ALA A 188 3.71 -16.63 -9.30
C ALA A 188 4.86 -15.65 -9.58
N GLN A 189 5.11 -14.67 -8.72
CA GLN A 189 6.16 -13.66 -8.87
C GLN A 189 7.37 -13.91 -7.97
N SER A 190 7.29 -14.84 -7.02
CA SER A 190 8.28 -15.07 -5.96
C SER A 190 8.54 -13.78 -5.14
N GLU A 191 7.50 -13.00 -4.87
CA GLU A 191 7.53 -11.75 -4.15
C GLU A 191 6.78 -11.84 -2.81
N TYR A 192 7.16 -11.05 -1.83
CA TYR A 192 6.43 -10.88 -0.58
C TYR A 192 5.28 -9.89 -0.81
N TYR A 193 4.08 -10.39 -0.98
CA TYR A 193 2.91 -9.56 -1.23
C TYR A 193 2.38 -8.91 0.04
N LEU A 194 2.23 -7.59 0.02
CA LEU A 194 1.66 -6.87 1.16
C LEU A 194 0.23 -7.32 1.50
N PRO A 195 -0.69 -7.51 0.54
CA PRO A 195 -2.05 -7.92 0.86
C PRO A 195 -2.16 -9.28 1.56
N ASP A 196 -1.13 -10.12 1.60
CA ASP A 196 -1.16 -11.39 2.34
C ASP A 196 -1.33 -11.18 3.86
N VAL A 197 -0.96 -9.99 4.39
CA VAL A 197 -1.21 -9.64 5.80
C VAL A 197 -2.69 -9.66 6.16
N LEU A 198 -3.60 -9.43 5.20
CA LEU A 198 -5.04 -9.47 5.40
C LEU A 198 -5.54 -10.90 5.69
N GLY A 199 -4.98 -11.87 4.99
CA GLY A 199 -5.23 -13.30 5.24
C GLY A 199 -4.71 -13.72 6.61
N LEU A 200 -3.50 -13.28 6.97
CA LEU A 200 -2.88 -13.56 8.27
C LEU A 200 -3.66 -12.93 9.42
N ALA A 201 -4.19 -11.72 9.24
CA ALA A 201 -5.06 -11.08 10.23
C ALA A 201 -6.32 -11.90 10.50
N ARG A 202 -6.95 -12.44 9.43
CA ARG A 202 -8.12 -13.35 9.58
C ARG A 202 -7.76 -14.66 10.29
N GLU A 203 -6.60 -15.25 10.00
CA GLU A 203 -6.10 -16.45 10.71
C GLU A 203 -5.94 -16.20 12.22
N ASP A 204 -5.60 -14.95 12.59
CA ASP A 204 -5.45 -14.52 13.98
C ASP A 204 -6.78 -14.01 14.59
N ASP A 205 -7.93 -14.27 13.94
CA ASP A 205 -9.27 -13.81 14.36
C ASP A 205 -9.38 -12.27 14.49
N MET A 206 -8.51 -11.52 13.80
CA MET A 206 -8.56 -10.06 13.80
C MET A 206 -9.54 -9.55 12.73
N PRO A 207 -10.33 -8.51 13.02
CA PRO A 207 -11.23 -7.91 12.05
C PRO A 207 -10.48 -7.37 10.81
N VAL A 208 -10.99 -7.71 9.62
CA VAL A 208 -10.54 -7.15 8.34
C VAL A 208 -11.66 -6.34 7.73
N THR A 209 -11.47 -5.03 7.63
CA THR A 209 -12.45 -4.11 7.04
C THR A 209 -12.01 -3.70 5.65
N VAL A 210 -12.90 -3.84 4.67
CA VAL A 210 -12.69 -3.34 3.31
C VAL A 210 -13.53 -2.09 3.12
N VAL A 211 -12.84 -0.95 2.96
CA VAL A 211 -13.45 0.34 2.64
C VAL A 211 -13.45 0.46 1.12
N CYS A 212 -14.63 0.45 0.51
CA CYS A 212 -14.75 0.65 -0.94
C CYS A 212 -14.81 2.16 -1.23
N SER A 213 -13.95 2.64 -2.09
CA SER A 213 -14.01 4.05 -2.52
C SER A 213 -15.21 4.29 -3.41
N ASP A 214 -15.98 5.36 -3.11
CA ASP A 214 -17.10 5.82 -3.93
C ASP A 214 -16.65 6.65 -5.15
N ASN A 215 -15.33 6.88 -5.30
CA ASN A 215 -14.80 7.63 -6.44
C ASN A 215 -14.74 6.73 -7.68
N ASP A 216 -15.30 7.20 -8.79
CA ASP A 216 -15.05 6.63 -10.11
C ASP A 216 -13.56 6.80 -10.44
N PHE A 217 -12.84 5.69 -10.45
CA PHE A 217 -11.42 5.65 -10.88
C PHE A 217 -11.29 5.38 -12.39
N ASP A 218 -12.38 5.49 -13.17
CA ASP A 218 -12.42 5.28 -14.63
C ASP A 218 -11.98 6.52 -15.42
#